data_cb17affa8dde20312a475b3016ad3918
#
_entry.id   cb17affa8dde20312a475b3016ad3918
#
_cell.length_a   1.000
_cell.length_b   1.000
_cell.length_c   1.000
_cell.angle_alpha   90.00
_cell.angle_beta   90.00
_cell.angle_gamma   90.00
#
_symmetry.space_group_name_H-M   'P 1'
#
loop_
_entity.id
_entity.type
_entity.pdbx_description
1 polymer ?
#
loop_
_entity_poly.entity_id
_entity_poly.type
_entity_poly.pdbx_seq_one_letter_code
_entity_poly.pdbx_strand_id
1 'polypeptide(L)'
;MSNVKGKKITVHDMTLRDGMHPKRHLMTLAQMKAVATGLDEAGIPLIEVTHGDGLGGSSVNYGFPAHTDEEYLSAVIPLMKRAKVSALLLPGIGTVDHLKMAKELGVNTIRVATHCTEADVSEQHITLARKLDMDTVGFLMMSHMNDAAGLVSQAKLMEGYGANCIYVTDSAGHLLPDGVKERLAAVRDALKPETELGFHGHHNLAMGVANSIAAVEVGANRIDAAAAGLGAGAGNTPMEVFVAVCDLMGIDTGVDVAKITDVAEDLVV
;
A
#
# COMPACT_ATOMS: atom_id res chain seq x y z
N MET A 1 10.54 25.80 4.07
CA MET A 1 10.34 24.72 3.06
C MET A 1 11.06 23.51 3.61
N SER A 2 10.39 22.41 3.85
CA SER A 2 11.01 21.15 4.26
C SER A 2 11.97 20.71 3.15
N ASN A 3 13.19 20.30 3.54
CA ASN A 3 14.21 19.90 2.56
C ASN A 3 13.93 18.47 2.10
N VAL A 4 12.98 18.31 1.17
CA VAL A 4 12.66 17.01 0.56
C VAL A 4 13.43 16.74 -0.73
N LYS A 5 14.13 17.75 -1.25
CA LYS A 5 14.88 17.64 -2.50
C LYS A 5 15.97 16.56 -2.39
N GLY A 6 15.98 15.64 -3.33
CA GLY A 6 16.92 14.52 -3.37
C GLY A 6 16.53 13.33 -2.47
N LYS A 7 15.41 13.39 -1.72
CA LYS A 7 14.90 12.21 -1.04
C LYS A 7 14.46 11.17 -2.06
N LYS A 8 14.79 9.92 -1.76
CA LYS A 8 14.27 8.76 -2.51
C LYS A 8 13.11 8.14 -1.75
N ILE A 9 12.04 7.84 -2.46
CA ILE A 9 10.88 7.16 -1.91
C ILE A 9 10.48 5.99 -2.80
N THR A 10 9.85 4.99 -2.21
CA THR A 10 9.25 3.86 -2.90
C THR A 10 7.76 4.11 -3.10
N VAL A 11 7.31 4.20 -4.34
CA VAL A 11 5.89 4.24 -4.67
C VAL A 11 5.35 2.82 -4.69
N HIS A 12 4.24 2.58 -4.00
CA HIS A 12 3.58 1.29 -3.93
C HIS A 12 2.20 1.40 -4.58
N ASP A 13 1.97 0.63 -5.64
CA ASP A 13 0.71 0.68 -6.39
C ASP A 13 -0.40 -0.10 -5.70
N MET A 14 -1.58 0.53 -5.62
CA MET A 14 -2.80 -0.04 -5.05
C MET A 14 -3.91 -0.27 -6.09
N THR A 15 -3.65 0.00 -7.36
CA THR A 15 -4.66 -0.07 -8.44
C THR A 15 -5.29 -1.46 -8.56
N LEU A 16 -4.47 -2.51 -8.43
CA LEU A 16 -4.88 -3.90 -8.60
C LEU A 16 -5.30 -4.59 -7.29
N ARG A 17 -5.36 -3.85 -6.18
CA ARG A 17 -5.91 -4.33 -4.90
C ARG A 17 -7.06 -3.42 -4.44
N ASP A 18 -6.77 -2.19 -3.99
CA ASP A 18 -7.80 -1.27 -3.50
C ASP A 18 -8.75 -0.81 -4.61
N GLY A 19 -8.21 -0.67 -5.82
CA GLY A 19 -8.99 -0.40 -7.03
C GLY A 19 -9.99 -1.49 -7.41
N MET A 20 -9.92 -2.66 -6.79
CA MET A 20 -10.92 -3.72 -6.98
C MET A 20 -12.29 -3.33 -6.40
N HIS A 21 -12.35 -2.51 -5.33
CA HIS A 21 -13.60 -2.11 -4.69
C HIS A 21 -14.57 -1.38 -5.66
N PRO A 22 -14.20 -0.27 -6.33
CA PRO A 22 -15.09 0.39 -7.27
C PRO A 22 -15.40 -0.46 -8.51
N LYS A 23 -14.54 -1.41 -8.86
CA LYS A 23 -14.76 -2.39 -9.94
C LYS A 23 -15.56 -3.62 -9.46
N ARG A 24 -16.09 -3.62 -8.22
CA ARG A 24 -16.86 -4.72 -7.61
C ARG A 24 -16.13 -6.06 -7.66
N HIS A 25 -14.81 -6.04 -7.56
CA HIS A 25 -13.91 -7.20 -7.67
C HIS A 25 -14.00 -7.95 -9.01
N LEU A 26 -14.50 -7.31 -10.07
CA LEU A 26 -14.75 -7.95 -11.37
C LEU A 26 -13.67 -7.64 -12.43
N MET A 27 -12.44 -7.30 -12.02
CA MET A 27 -11.33 -7.18 -12.96
C MET A 27 -10.99 -8.54 -13.57
N THR A 28 -10.89 -8.57 -14.90
CA THR A 28 -10.47 -9.78 -15.64
C THR A 28 -8.96 -9.98 -15.57
N LEU A 29 -8.48 -11.21 -15.81
CA LEU A 29 -7.04 -11.49 -15.91
C LEU A 29 -6.36 -10.65 -17.00
N ALA A 30 -7.08 -10.34 -18.08
CA ALA A 30 -6.54 -9.51 -19.17
C ALA A 30 -6.29 -8.07 -18.68
N GLN A 31 -7.23 -7.48 -17.94
CA GLN A 31 -7.07 -6.15 -17.34
C GLN A 31 -5.96 -6.13 -16.30
N MET A 32 -5.92 -7.12 -15.39
CA MET A 32 -4.85 -7.25 -14.41
C MET A 32 -3.47 -7.28 -15.07
N LYS A 33 -3.31 -8.10 -16.10
CA LYS A 33 -2.05 -8.22 -16.85
C LYS A 33 -1.65 -6.91 -17.55
N ALA A 34 -2.60 -6.25 -18.21
CA ALA A 34 -2.33 -5.01 -18.93
C ALA A 34 -1.88 -3.91 -17.96
N VAL A 35 -2.63 -3.68 -16.88
CA VAL A 35 -2.29 -2.66 -15.89
C VAL A 35 -0.97 -2.98 -15.19
N ALA A 36 -0.76 -4.22 -14.72
CA ALA A 36 0.49 -4.61 -14.07
C ALA A 36 1.72 -4.43 -14.98
N THR A 37 1.61 -4.77 -16.27
CA THR A 37 2.69 -4.58 -17.25
C THR A 37 2.99 -3.09 -17.45
N GLY A 38 1.95 -2.27 -17.62
CA GLY A 38 2.12 -0.81 -17.75
C GLY A 38 2.78 -0.18 -16.53
N LEU A 39 2.36 -0.58 -15.33
CA LEU A 39 2.98 -0.12 -14.06
C LEU A 39 4.47 -0.53 -13.97
N ASP A 40 4.81 -1.78 -14.30
CA ASP A 40 6.22 -2.24 -14.33
C ASP A 40 7.04 -1.45 -15.35
N GLU A 41 6.49 -1.16 -16.53
CA GLU A 41 7.15 -0.37 -17.58
C GLU A 41 7.28 1.12 -17.20
N ALA A 42 6.35 1.65 -16.42
CA ALA A 42 6.44 2.99 -15.84
C ALA A 42 7.49 3.10 -14.71
N GLY A 43 7.98 1.97 -14.20
CA GLY A 43 9.01 1.93 -13.17
C GLY A 43 8.47 1.83 -11.74
N ILE A 44 7.19 1.46 -11.57
CA ILE A 44 6.63 1.21 -10.23
C ILE A 44 7.35 0.03 -9.58
N PRO A 45 7.94 0.21 -8.38
CA PRO A 45 8.75 -0.84 -7.76
C PRO A 45 7.96 -1.90 -7.00
N LEU A 46 6.76 -1.56 -6.51
CA LEU A 46 5.88 -2.47 -5.76
C LEU A 46 4.46 -2.37 -6.32
N ILE A 47 3.85 -3.51 -6.65
CA ILE A 47 2.49 -3.61 -7.18
C ILE A 47 1.69 -4.58 -6.31
N GLU A 48 0.61 -4.10 -5.69
CA GLU A 48 -0.23 -4.93 -4.83
C GLU A 48 -1.34 -5.60 -5.63
N VAL A 49 -1.42 -6.93 -5.52
CA VAL A 49 -2.36 -7.76 -6.29
C VAL A 49 -3.07 -8.73 -5.35
N THR A 50 -4.35 -8.52 -5.11
CA THR A 50 -5.26 -9.44 -4.39
C THR A 50 -6.71 -9.02 -4.61
N HIS A 51 -7.66 -9.72 -3.97
CA HIS A 51 -8.99 -9.17 -3.68
C HIS A 51 -8.87 -7.80 -2.98
N GLY A 52 -9.85 -6.92 -3.13
CA GLY A 52 -9.84 -5.58 -2.48
C GLY A 52 -9.61 -5.63 -0.97
N ASP A 53 -10.19 -6.62 -0.30
CA ASP A 53 -10.02 -6.86 1.15
C ASP A 53 -8.82 -7.77 1.48
N GLY A 54 -7.92 -7.98 0.53
CA GLY A 54 -6.72 -8.80 0.71
C GLY A 54 -6.96 -10.29 0.47
N LEU A 55 -5.92 -11.07 0.74
CA LEU A 55 -5.92 -12.53 0.59
C LEU A 55 -7.06 -13.17 1.37
N GLY A 56 -7.84 -14.02 0.69
CA GLY A 56 -8.99 -14.69 1.28
C GLY A 56 -10.23 -13.81 1.42
N GLY A 57 -10.24 -12.60 0.86
CA GLY A 57 -11.35 -11.65 0.94
C GLY A 57 -12.64 -12.11 0.22
N SER A 58 -12.54 -13.04 -0.72
CA SER A 58 -13.69 -13.60 -1.46
C SER A 58 -14.72 -14.19 -0.52
N SER A 59 -15.85 -13.52 -0.34
CA SER A 59 -16.92 -13.95 0.58
C SER A 59 -18.25 -13.27 0.30
N VAL A 60 -19.31 -13.75 0.94
CA VAL A 60 -20.64 -13.09 0.91
C VAL A 60 -20.58 -11.66 1.46
N ASN A 61 -19.71 -11.41 2.45
CA ASN A 61 -19.62 -10.11 3.10
C ASN A 61 -18.86 -9.08 2.25
N TYR A 62 -17.79 -9.50 1.55
CA TYR A 62 -16.88 -8.61 0.83
C TYR A 62 -17.01 -8.68 -0.68
N GLY A 63 -17.84 -9.59 -1.18
CA GLY A 63 -18.03 -9.82 -2.62
C GLY A 63 -17.16 -10.96 -3.15
N PHE A 64 -17.63 -11.53 -4.26
CA PHE A 64 -16.88 -12.56 -4.98
C PHE A 64 -16.17 -11.93 -6.17
N PRO A 65 -14.85 -12.13 -6.32
CA PRO A 65 -14.10 -11.61 -7.46
C PRO A 65 -14.37 -12.42 -8.74
N ALA A 66 -13.98 -11.88 -9.88
CA ALA A 66 -14.03 -12.59 -11.15
C ALA A 66 -13.07 -13.81 -11.18
N HIS A 67 -11.96 -13.73 -10.45
CA HIS A 67 -10.95 -14.77 -10.34
C HIS A 67 -10.44 -14.84 -8.90
N THR A 68 -9.86 -15.99 -8.53
CA THR A 68 -9.26 -16.18 -7.20
C THR A 68 -7.97 -15.38 -7.03
N ASP A 69 -7.54 -15.15 -5.79
CA ASP A 69 -6.25 -14.52 -5.51
C ASP A 69 -5.09 -15.31 -6.15
N GLU A 70 -5.14 -16.65 -6.13
CA GLU A 70 -4.17 -17.53 -6.76
C GLU A 70 -4.11 -17.31 -8.28
N GLU A 71 -5.26 -17.20 -8.95
CA GLU A 71 -5.33 -16.92 -10.39
C GLU A 71 -4.77 -15.54 -10.73
N TYR A 72 -5.10 -14.51 -9.96
CA TYR A 72 -4.56 -13.16 -10.15
C TYR A 72 -3.04 -13.11 -9.96
N LEU A 73 -2.52 -13.66 -8.86
CA LEU A 73 -1.09 -13.71 -8.57
C LEU A 73 -0.31 -14.51 -9.63
N SER A 74 -0.81 -15.69 -10.00
CA SER A 74 -0.21 -16.54 -11.04
C SER A 74 -0.19 -15.87 -12.41
N ALA A 75 -1.18 -15.00 -12.69
CA ALA A 75 -1.26 -14.30 -13.96
C ALA A 75 -0.32 -13.09 -14.04
N VAL A 76 -0.06 -12.41 -12.92
CA VAL A 76 0.71 -11.15 -12.88
C VAL A 76 2.19 -11.40 -12.60
N ILE A 77 2.54 -12.22 -11.60
CA ILE A 77 3.93 -12.39 -11.14
C ILE A 77 4.91 -12.73 -12.27
N PRO A 78 4.61 -13.67 -13.20
CA PRO A 78 5.55 -14.02 -14.28
C PRO A 78 5.81 -12.90 -15.28
N LEU A 79 4.99 -11.86 -15.32
CA LEU A 79 5.12 -10.73 -16.24
C LEU A 79 6.05 -9.63 -15.72
N MET A 80 6.28 -9.60 -14.42
CA MET A 80 7.07 -8.54 -13.78
C MET A 80 8.55 -8.69 -14.12
N LYS A 81 9.15 -7.64 -14.65
CA LYS A 81 10.56 -7.56 -15.03
C LYS A 81 11.39 -6.83 -13.98
N ARG A 82 10.81 -5.85 -13.32
CA ARG A 82 11.44 -4.95 -12.35
C ARG A 82 10.65 -4.86 -11.05
N ALA A 83 9.34 -4.74 -11.15
CA ALA A 83 8.45 -4.63 -10.00
C ALA A 83 8.44 -5.92 -9.17
N LYS A 84 8.31 -5.76 -7.88
CA LYS A 84 7.98 -6.84 -6.95
C LYS A 84 6.47 -6.84 -6.70
N VAL A 85 5.89 -8.02 -6.56
CA VAL A 85 4.47 -8.16 -6.23
C VAL A 85 4.28 -8.22 -4.72
N SER A 86 3.32 -7.46 -4.25
CA SER A 86 2.87 -7.47 -2.86
C SER A 86 1.44 -7.99 -2.74
N ALA A 87 1.08 -8.38 -1.53
CA ALA A 87 -0.28 -8.80 -1.17
C ALA A 87 -0.68 -8.25 0.19
N LEU A 88 -1.96 -7.88 0.31
CA LEU A 88 -2.56 -7.49 1.58
C LEU A 88 -3.11 -8.73 2.29
N LEU A 89 -2.99 -8.79 3.62
CA LEU A 89 -3.58 -9.82 4.46
C LEU A 89 -4.13 -9.18 5.74
N LEU A 90 -5.43 -9.39 5.99
CA LEU A 90 -6.06 -8.99 7.25
C LEU A 90 -6.23 -10.23 8.12
N PRO A 91 -5.66 -10.28 9.33
CA PRO A 91 -5.94 -11.36 10.29
C PRO A 91 -7.44 -11.54 10.50
N GLY A 92 -7.90 -12.78 10.40
CA GLY A 92 -9.33 -13.12 10.46
C GLY A 92 -10.03 -13.21 9.09
N ILE A 93 -9.51 -12.56 8.04
CA ILE A 93 -9.92 -12.74 6.64
C ILE A 93 -8.89 -13.65 5.97
N GLY A 94 -7.65 -13.21 5.87
CA GLY A 94 -6.53 -14.01 5.42
C GLY A 94 -6.01 -14.93 6.53
N THR A 95 -5.54 -16.10 6.13
CA THR A 95 -4.99 -17.13 7.02
C THR A 95 -3.50 -17.37 6.76
N VAL A 96 -2.87 -18.15 7.64
CA VAL A 96 -1.48 -18.59 7.44
C VAL A 96 -1.31 -19.42 6.16
N ASP A 97 -2.34 -20.11 5.70
CA ASP A 97 -2.29 -20.89 4.46
C ASP A 97 -2.32 -19.98 3.23
N HIS A 98 -3.13 -18.90 3.26
CA HIS A 98 -3.09 -17.87 2.22
C HIS A 98 -1.72 -17.19 2.15
N LEU A 99 -1.07 -16.92 3.28
CA LEU A 99 0.27 -16.34 3.32
C LEU A 99 1.31 -17.28 2.71
N LYS A 100 1.25 -18.58 3.03
CA LYS A 100 2.14 -19.60 2.43
C LYS A 100 1.91 -19.72 0.93
N MET A 101 0.68 -19.81 0.49
CA MET A 101 0.30 -19.84 -0.93
C MET A 101 0.87 -18.61 -1.68
N ALA A 102 0.69 -17.41 -1.14
CA ALA A 102 1.24 -16.18 -1.74
C ALA A 102 2.77 -16.24 -1.85
N LYS A 103 3.47 -16.72 -0.81
CA LYS A 103 4.93 -16.93 -0.85
C LYS A 103 5.35 -17.95 -1.91
N GLU A 104 4.66 -19.07 -2.01
CA GLU A 104 4.94 -20.13 -2.99
C GLU A 104 4.75 -19.65 -4.44
N LEU A 105 3.78 -18.77 -4.68
CA LEU A 105 3.56 -18.14 -5.97
C LEU A 105 4.62 -17.08 -6.32
N GLY A 106 5.38 -16.57 -5.34
CA GLY A 106 6.44 -15.61 -5.55
C GLY A 106 6.12 -14.17 -5.09
N VAL A 107 5.10 -13.98 -4.25
CA VAL A 107 4.86 -12.69 -3.59
C VAL A 107 6.08 -12.32 -2.73
N ASN A 108 6.59 -11.11 -2.93
CA ASN A 108 7.80 -10.62 -2.26
C ASN A 108 7.48 -9.88 -0.95
N THR A 109 6.43 -9.07 -0.97
CA THR A 109 6.03 -8.21 0.15
C THR A 109 4.65 -8.62 0.64
N ILE A 110 4.51 -8.84 1.95
CA ILE A 110 3.22 -9.04 2.59
C ILE A 110 2.88 -7.87 3.50
N ARG A 111 1.67 -7.36 3.40
CA ARG A 111 1.17 -6.29 4.24
C ARG A 111 0.13 -6.83 5.19
N VAL A 112 0.45 -6.91 6.47
CA VAL A 112 -0.44 -7.41 7.52
C VAL A 112 -1.18 -6.23 8.12
N ALA A 113 -2.46 -6.12 7.83
CA ALA A 113 -3.29 -4.98 8.17
C ALA A 113 -4.22 -5.28 9.35
N THR A 114 -4.25 -4.35 10.31
CA THR A 114 -5.17 -4.38 11.45
C THR A 114 -5.79 -3.01 11.67
N HIS A 115 -6.84 -2.92 12.47
CA HIS A 115 -7.27 -1.65 13.00
C HIS A 115 -6.15 -0.99 13.81
N CYS A 116 -6.10 0.34 13.83
CA CYS A 116 -5.05 1.11 14.50
C CYS A 116 -5.01 0.98 16.04
N THR A 117 -5.85 0.13 16.62
CA THR A 117 -5.89 -0.20 18.06
C THR A 117 -5.68 -1.70 18.32
N GLU A 118 -5.45 -2.51 17.28
CA GLU A 118 -5.49 -3.98 17.36
C GLU A 118 -4.25 -4.62 16.71
N ALA A 119 -3.08 -4.00 16.86
CA ALA A 119 -1.84 -4.52 16.28
C ALA A 119 -1.43 -5.89 16.82
N ASP A 120 -1.87 -6.24 18.02
CA ASP A 120 -1.58 -7.53 18.68
C ASP A 120 -2.09 -8.72 17.87
N VAL A 121 -3.22 -8.62 17.17
CA VAL A 121 -3.73 -9.72 16.34
C VAL A 121 -2.87 -10.03 15.11
N SER A 122 -1.90 -9.16 14.77
CA SER A 122 -0.99 -9.33 13.63
C SER A 122 0.23 -10.22 13.94
N GLU A 123 0.53 -10.52 15.21
CA GLU A 123 1.77 -11.18 15.64
C GLU A 123 2.05 -12.47 14.87
N GLN A 124 1.06 -13.35 14.78
CA GLN A 124 1.20 -14.65 14.11
C GLN A 124 1.62 -14.47 12.63
N HIS A 125 0.96 -13.56 11.91
CA HIS A 125 1.17 -13.37 10.47
C HIS A 125 2.49 -12.65 10.19
N ILE A 126 2.82 -11.59 10.94
CA ILE A 126 4.10 -10.87 10.81
C ILE A 126 5.28 -11.82 11.11
N THR A 127 5.21 -12.55 12.22
CA THR A 127 6.25 -13.50 12.61
C THR A 127 6.44 -14.61 11.58
N LEU A 128 5.34 -15.14 11.02
CA LEU A 128 5.42 -16.16 9.98
C LEU A 128 6.00 -15.60 8.67
N ALA A 129 5.56 -14.42 8.24
CA ALA A 129 6.08 -13.77 7.03
C ALA A 129 7.60 -13.54 7.12
N ARG A 130 8.10 -13.12 8.28
CA ARG A 130 9.54 -12.98 8.52
C ARG A 130 10.28 -14.31 8.45
N LYS A 131 9.71 -15.39 9.01
CA LYS A 131 10.28 -16.75 8.91
C LYS A 131 10.33 -17.26 7.46
N LEU A 132 9.43 -16.79 6.62
CA LEU A 132 9.39 -17.09 5.19
C LEU A 132 10.28 -16.15 4.35
N ASP A 133 11.07 -15.30 4.98
CA ASP A 133 11.96 -14.33 4.33
C ASP A 133 11.19 -13.42 3.34
N MET A 134 10.08 -12.86 3.80
CA MET A 134 9.30 -11.86 3.06
C MET A 134 9.61 -10.46 3.58
N ASP A 135 9.59 -9.47 2.70
CA ASP A 135 9.46 -8.07 3.11
C ASP A 135 8.09 -7.91 3.78
N THR A 136 8.09 -7.54 5.06
CA THR A 136 6.90 -7.62 5.90
C THR A 136 6.51 -6.25 6.43
N VAL A 137 5.31 -5.83 6.08
CA VAL A 137 4.75 -4.53 6.46
C VAL A 137 3.68 -4.71 7.51
N GLY A 138 3.79 -3.97 8.62
CA GLY A 138 2.70 -3.73 9.55
C GLY A 138 1.85 -2.54 9.08
N PHE A 139 0.54 -2.71 8.96
CA PHE A 139 -0.33 -1.74 8.33
C PHE A 139 -1.48 -1.35 9.26
N LEU A 140 -1.42 -0.14 9.82
CA LEU A 140 -2.38 0.38 10.80
C LEU A 140 -3.51 1.12 10.08
N MET A 141 -4.65 0.44 9.90
CA MET A 141 -5.84 1.01 9.27
C MET A 141 -6.59 1.98 10.21
N MET A 142 -7.39 2.88 9.63
CA MET A 142 -8.24 3.82 10.36
C MET A 142 -7.48 4.73 11.32
N SER A 143 -6.25 5.13 10.98
CA SER A 143 -5.36 5.88 11.88
C SER A 143 -5.90 7.25 12.30
N HIS A 144 -6.88 7.80 11.59
CA HIS A 144 -7.59 9.01 12.01
C HIS A 144 -8.40 8.82 13.30
N MET A 145 -8.74 7.58 13.69
CA MET A 145 -9.46 7.24 14.92
C MET A 145 -8.56 7.11 16.15
N ASN A 146 -7.24 7.25 15.98
CA ASN A 146 -6.29 7.13 17.08
C ASN A 146 -5.40 8.39 17.14
N ASP A 147 -4.90 8.71 18.34
CA ASP A 147 -3.92 9.76 18.51
C ASP A 147 -2.49 9.29 18.20
N ALA A 148 -1.55 10.23 18.20
CA ALA A 148 -0.15 9.92 17.88
C ALA A 148 0.45 8.93 18.89
N ALA A 149 0.13 9.05 20.19
CA ALA A 149 0.67 8.17 21.22
C ALA A 149 0.13 6.74 21.11
N GLY A 150 -1.16 6.60 20.82
CA GLY A 150 -1.78 5.31 20.54
C GLY A 150 -1.18 4.65 19.31
N LEU A 151 -0.98 5.38 18.21
CA LEU A 151 -0.33 4.86 17.00
C LEU A 151 1.12 4.41 17.27
N VAL A 152 1.89 5.16 18.04
CA VAL A 152 3.24 4.77 18.47
C VAL A 152 3.22 3.43 19.20
N SER A 153 2.28 3.24 20.12
CA SER A 153 2.17 1.99 20.86
C SER A 153 1.90 0.80 19.93
N GLN A 154 0.99 0.94 18.99
CA GLN A 154 0.64 -0.10 18.03
C GLN A 154 1.77 -0.36 17.01
N ALA A 155 2.44 0.68 16.55
CA ALA A 155 3.58 0.58 15.64
C ALA A 155 4.75 -0.21 16.27
N LYS A 156 5.03 0.03 17.55
CA LYS A 156 6.06 -0.71 18.30
C LYS A 156 5.73 -2.19 18.47
N LEU A 157 4.46 -2.56 18.61
CA LEU A 157 4.06 -3.96 18.64
C LEU A 157 4.39 -4.63 17.31
N MET A 158 3.95 -4.05 16.18
CA MET A 158 4.24 -4.61 14.85
C MET A 158 5.75 -4.67 14.54
N GLU A 159 6.51 -3.63 14.91
CA GLU A 159 7.98 -3.65 14.80
C GLU A 159 8.59 -4.76 15.67
N GLY A 160 8.10 -4.94 16.89
CA GLY A 160 8.54 -6.00 17.80
C GLY A 160 8.27 -7.41 17.27
N TYR A 161 7.20 -7.60 16.51
CA TYR A 161 6.88 -8.87 15.83
C TYR A 161 7.77 -9.11 14.59
N GLY A 162 8.49 -8.09 14.14
CA GLY A 162 9.48 -8.18 13.06
C GLY A 162 9.12 -7.45 11.77
N ALA A 163 8.11 -6.59 11.76
CA ALA A 163 7.81 -5.80 10.56
C ALA A 163 8.99 -4.91 10.15
N ASN A 164 9.30 -4.89 8.85
CA ASN A 164 10.37 -4.05 8.28
C ASN A 164 9.92 -2.62 8.02
N CYS A 165 8.63 -2.43 7.83
CA CYS A 165 8.01 -1.16 7.53
C CYS A 165 6.70 -1.05 8.28
N ILE A 166 6.39 0.13 8.80
CA ILE A 166 5.10 0.41 9.44
C ILE A 166 4.36 1.46 8.64
N TYR A 167 3.13 1.16 8.26
CA TYR A 167 2.24 2.09 7.57
C TYR A 167 1.24 2.72 8.52
N VAL A 168 1.09 4.04 8.40
CA VAL A 168 -0.03 4.81 8.98
C VAL A 168 -1.03 5.07 7.86
N THR A 169 -2.29 4.67 8.07
CA THR A 169 -3.28 4.67 7.00
C THR A 169 -4.46 5.57 7.29
N ASP A 170 -4.64 6.59 6.49
CA ASP A 170 -5.85 7.42 6.50
C ASP A 170 -6.95 6.78 5.65
N SER A 171 -7.54 5.70 6.16
CA SER A 171 -8.58 4.92 5.47
C SER A 171 -9.86 5.71 5.17
N ALA A 172 -10.13 6.77 5.91
CA ALA A 172 -11.28 7.61 5.68
C ALA A 172 -10.99 8.82 4.78
N GLY A 173 -9.72 9.06 4.43
CA GLY A 173 -9.32 10.29 3.74
C GLY A 173 -9.71 11.55 4.53
N HIS A 174 -9.64 11.48 5.86
CA HIS A 174 -10.15 12.48 6.80
C HIS A 174 -9.06 13.42 7.32
N LEU A 175 -7.81 12.97 7.29
CA LEU A 175 -6.71 13.76 7.84
C LEU A 175 -6.38 14.97 6.94
N LEU A 176 -5.96 16.04 7.60
CA LEU A 176 -5.31 17.18 6.98
C LEU A 176 -3.78 17.03 7.09
N PRO A 177 -2.98 17.75 6.28
CA PRO A 177 -1.52 17.59 6.27
C PRO A 177 -0.84 17.72 7.64
N ASP A 178 -1.29 18.61 8.49
CA ASP A 178 -0.73 18.76 9.85
C ASP A 178 -1.03 17.54 10.74
N GLY A 179 -2.23 16.98 10.62
CA GLY A 179 -2.60 15.75 11.34
C GLY A 179 -1.84 14.50 10.84
N VAL A 180 -1.46 14.48 9.56
CA VAL A 180 -0.56 13.46 8.99
C VAL A 180 0.84 13.63 9.58
N LYS A 181 1.38 14.84 9.54
CA LYS A 181 2.72 15.14 10.09
C LYS A 181 2.83 14.80 11.57
N GLU A 182 1.86 15.18 12.37
CA GLU A 182 1.84 14.88 13.81
C GLU A 182 1.97 13.38 14.08
N ARG A 183 1.15 12.57 13.41
CA ARG A 183 1.12 11.11 13.61
C ARG A 183 2.36 10.42 13.10
N LEU A 184 2.77 10.75 11.87
CA LEU A 184 3.92 10.08 11.26
C LEU A 184 5.24 10.49 11.92
N ALA A 185 5.41 11.75 12.29
CA ALA A 185 6.61 12.19 13.01
C ALA A 185 6.75 11.44 14.35
N ALA A 186 5.67 11.34 15.12
CA ALA A 186 5.68 10.60 16.38
C ALA A 186 6.02 9.11 16.19
N VAL A 187 5.44 8.48 15.16
CA VAL A 187 5.76 7.08 14.83
C VAL A 187 7.21 6.95 14.38
N ARG A 188 7.70 7.83 13.48
CA ARG A 188 9.10 7.81 13.03
C ARG A 188 10.10 7.92 14.17
N ASP A 189 9.87 8.85 15.11
CA ASP A 189 10.75 9.09 16.25
C ASP A 189 10.79 7.89 17.22
N ALA A 190 9.75 7.08 17.23
CA ALA A 190 9.61 5.92 18.13
C ALA A 190 10.12 4.60 17.55
N LEU A 191 10.21 4.49 16.22
CA LEU A 191 10.69 3.31 15.51
C LEU A 191 12.23 3.32 15.40
N LYS A 192 12.80 2.14 15.20
CA LYS A 192 14.23 2.00 14.91
C LYS A 192 14.59 2.70 13.60
N PRO A 193 15.85 3.16 13.46
CA PRO A 193 16.29 3.83 12.22
C PRO A 193 16.15 2.97 10.96
N GLU A 194 16.34 1.65 11.09
CA GLU A 194 16.24 0.69 9.98
C GLU A 194 14.81 0.31 9.61
N THR A 195 13.83 0.57 10.47
CA THR A 195 12.43 0.32 10.17
C THR A 195 11.89 1.44 9.27
N GLU A 196 11.40 1.07 8.10
CA GLU A 196 10.82 2.04 7.17
C GLU A 196 9.45 2.54 7.66
N LEU A 197 9.06 3.72 7.21
CA LEU A 197 7.76 4.32 7.48
C LEU A 197 7.00 4.50 6.17
N GLY A 198 5.76 4.05 6.15
CA GLY A 198 4.87 4.19 5.01
C GLY A 198 3.62 5.02 5.32
N PHE A 199 3.02 5.54 4.26
CA PHE A 199 1.75 6.24 4.33
C PHE A 199 0.81 5.78 3.20
N HIS A 200 -0.43 5.52 3.56
CA HIS A 200 -1.53 5.26 2.64
C HIS A 200 -2.66 6.27 2.91
N GLY A 201 -3.03 7.04 1.92
CA GLY A 201 -4.04 8.07 2.05
C GLY A 201 -5.17 7.96 1.03
N HIS A 202 -6.42 7.90 1.52
CA HIS A 202 -7.59 8.05 0.68
C HIS A 202 -7.85 9.52 0.31
N HIS A 203 -8.62 9.74 -0.76
CA HIS A 203 -8.79 11.06 -1.40
C HIS A 203 -10.13 11.73 -1.07
N ASN A 204 -10.82 11.30 0.01
CA ASN A 204 -12.17 11.73 0.32
C ASN A 204 -12.31 13.25 0.56
N LEU A 205 -11.30 13.90 1.12
CA LEU A 205 -11.24 15.36 1.23
C LEU A 205 -10.40 16.02 0.11
N ALA A 206 -10.09 15.30 -0.96
CA ALA A 206 -9.19 15.73 -2.02
C ALA A 206 -7.76 16.06 -1.54
N MET A 207 -7.34 15.49 -0.39
CA MET A 207 -6.04 15.77 0.24
C MET A 207 -5.00 14.65 0.03
N GLY A 208 -5.31 13.58 -0.71
CA GLY A 208 -4.43 12.42 -0.85
C GLY A 208 -3.00 12.80 -1.25
N VAL A 209 -2.81 13.61 -2.30
CA VAL A 209 -1.49 14.06 -2.75
C VAL A 209 -0.82 14.95 -1.69
N ALA A 210 -1.53 15.92 -1.14
CA ALA A 210 -0.98 16.83 -0.12
C ALA A 210 -0.57 16.08 1.15
N ASN A 211 -1.37 15.11 1.59
CA ASN A 211 -1.09 14.26 2.73
C ASN A 211 0.11 13.33 2.48
N SER A 212 0.23 12.78 1.27
CA SER A 212 1.37 11.95 0.87
C SER A 212 2.67 12.76 0.88
N ILE A 213 2.65 13.99 0.38
CA ILE A 213 3.82 14.90 0.47
C ILE A 213 4.13 15.24 1.94
N ALA A 214 3.11 15.54 2.75
CA ALA A 214 3.29 15.81 4.19
C ALA A 214 3.94 14.62 4.92
N ALA A 215 3.59 13.40 4.54
CA ALA A 215 4.21 12.18 5.07
C ALA A 215 5.70 12.07 4.67
N VAL A 216 6.04 12.35 3.41
CA VAL A 216 7.44 12.37 2.94
C VAL A 216 8.26 13.43 3.69
N GLU A 217 7.68 14.59 3.98
CA GLU A 217 8.36 15.67 4.71
C GLU A 217 8.84 15.21 6.10
N VAL A 218 8.08 14.37 6.77
CA VAL A 218 8.39 13.87 8.12
C VAL A 218 9.02 12.47 8.15
N GLY A 219 9.44 11.95 7.00
CA GLY A 219 10.32 10.78 6.93
C GLY A 219 9.67 9.49 6.42
N ALA A 220 8.46 9.55 5.82
CA ALA A 220 7.94 8.39 5.12
C ALA A 220 8.85 8.02 3.92
N ASN A 221 9.12 6.72 3.80
CA ASN A 221 9.98 6.14 2.75
C ASN A 221 9.15 5.44 1.67
N ARG A 222 7.95 4.94 2.03
CA ARG A 222 7.02 4.27 1.13
C ARG A 222 5.71 5.04 1.07
N ILE A 223 5.19 5.29 -0.12
CA ILE A 223 3.93 5.99 -0.32
C ILE A 223 3.04 5.16 -1.24
N ASP A 224 1.82 4.89 -0.76
CA ASP A 224 0.79 4.23 -1.56
C ASP A 224 0.09 5.24 -2.46
N ALA A 225 -0.13 4.83 -3.70
CA ALA A 225 -0.91 5.55 -4.67
C ALA A 225 -1.58 4.58 -5.66
N ALA A 226 -2.55 5.02 -6.40
CA ALA A 226 -3.20 4.23 -7.44
C ALA A 226 -3.31 5.03 -8.74
N ALA A 227 -3.14 4.38 -9.88
CA ALA A 227 -3.35 5.01 -11.17
C ALA A 227 -4.79 5.55 -11.27
N ALA A 228 -4.94 6.79 -11.74
CA ALA A 228 -6.20 7.55 -11.75
C ALA A 228 -6.85 7.68 -10.37
N GLY A 229 -6.12 7.47 -9.27
CA GLY A 229 -6.67 7.46 -7.94
C GLY A 229 -7.67 6.33 -7.67
N LEU A 230 -7.67 5.27 -8.46
CA LEU A 230 -8.64 4.18 -8.33
C LEU A 230 -8.59 3.54 -6.93
N GLY A 231 -9.73 3.45 -6.23
CA GLY A 231 -9.78 2.89 -4.88
C GLY A 231 -11.14 3.03 -4.21
N ALA A 232 -11.26 2.49 -3.02
CA ALA A 232 -12.47 2.57 -2.21
C ALA A 232 -12.84 4.02 -1.88
N GLY A 233 -14.12 4.29 -1.66
CA GLY A 233 -14.63 5.63 -1.35
C GLY A 233 -14.45 6.60 -2.53
N ALA A 234 -13.83 7.76 -2.28
CA ALA A 234 -13.47 8.72 -3.33
C ALA A 234 -12.12 8.38 -4.01
N GLY A 235 -11.55 7.22 -3.72
CA GLY A 235 -10.30 6.73 -4.26
C GLY A 235 -9.09 6.95 -3.37
N ASN A 236 -7.94 6.60 -3.91
CA ASN A 236 -6.60 6.75 -3.30
C ASN A 236 -5.91 8.02 -3.76
N THR A 237 -4.71 8.28 -3.24
CA THR A 237 -3.79 9.26 -3.82
C THR A 237 -3.61 8.98 -5.32
N PRO A 238 -3.97 9.89 -6.25
CA PRO A 238 -3.74 9.70 -7.68
C PRO A 238 -2.24 9.63 -7.97
N MET A 239 -1.80 8.51 -8.54
CA MET A 239 -0.37 8.18 -8.66
C MET A 239 0.35 9.10 -9.63
N GLU A 240 -0.21 9.32 -10.81
CA GLU A 240 0.34 10.18 -11.85
C GLU A 240 0.52 11.63 -11.35
N VAL A 241 -0.46 12.11 -10.57
CA VAL A 241 -0.41 13.45 -9.96
C VAL A 241 0.65 13.50 -8.86
N PHE A 242 0.70 12.49 -7.99
CA PHE A 242 1.68 12.42 -6.91
C PHE A 242 3.12 12.37 -7.45
N VAL A 243 3.37 11.53 -8.46
CA VAL A 243 4.70 11.40 -9.10
C VAL A 243 5.10 12.72 -9.77
N ALA A 244 4.18 13.39 -10.48
CA ALA A 244 4.44 14.69 -11.08
C ALA A 244 4.77 15.76 -10.02
N VAL A 245 4.06 15.79 -8.90
CA VAL A 245 4.37 16.70 -7.78
C VAL A 245 5.74 16.38 -7.17
N CYS A 246 6.08 15.10 -7.01
CA CYS A 246 7.39 14.68 -6.54
C CYS A 246 8.51 15.18 -7.47
N ASP A 247 8.35 15.05 -8.78
CA ASP A 247 9.30 15.54 -9.78
C ASP A 247 9.53 17.06 -9.65
N LEU A 248 8.44 17.83 -9.57
CA LEU A 248 8.52 19.30 -9.35
C LEU A 248 9.21 19.68 -8.04
N MET A 249 9.10 18.84 -7.00
CA MET A 249 9.75 19.06 -5.70
C MET A 249 11.17 18.50 -5.64
N GLY A 250 11.62 17.78 -6.67
CA GLY A 250 12.92 17.12 -6.73
C GLY A 250 13.02 15.89 -5.80
N ILE A 251 11.92 15.21 -5.55
CA ILE A 251 11.84 13.91 -4.86
C ILE A 251 12.01 12.81 -5.91
N ASP A 252 12.93 11.89 -5.68
CA ASP A 252 13.22 10.78 -6.59
C ASP A 252 12.26 9.60 -6.29
N THR A 253 11.32 9.35 -7.20
CA THR A 253 10.42 8.21 -7.15
C THR A 253 10.88 7.04 -8.02
N GLY A 254 11.78 7.30 -8.96
CA GLY A 254 12.18 6.34 -9.99
C GLY A 254 11.10 6.02 -11.03
N VAL A 255 9.95 6.69 -10.98
CA VAL A 255 8.80 6.46 -11.85
C VAL A 255 8.78 7.47 -13.01
N ASP A 256 8.49 6.97 -14.21
CA ASP A 256 8.33 7.80 -15.40
C ASP A 256 6.95 8.44 -15.43
N VAL A 257 6.90 9.79 -15.31
CA VAL A 257 5.65 10.57 -15.25
C VAL A 257 4.77 10.35 -16.50
N ALA A 258 5.35 10.34 -17.69
CA ALA A 258 4.57 10.17 -18.92
C ALA A 258 3.93 8.79 -18.99
N LYS A 259 4.71 7.74 -18.73
CA LYS A 259 4.21 6.37 -18.76
C LYS A 259 3.15 6.08 -17.70
N ILE A 260 3.31 6.62 -16.49
CA ILE A 260 2.27 6.42 -15.46
C ILE A 260 0.99 7.18 -15.79
N THR A 261 1.09 8.32 -16.48
CA THR A 261 -0.08 9.04 -17.01
C THR A 261 -0.78 8.20 -18.08
N ASP A 262 -0.04 7.61 -19.04
CA ASP A 262 -0.61 6.70 -20.04
C ASP A 262 -1.33 5.49 -19.40
N VAL A 263 -0.75 4.91 -18.32
CA VAL A 263 -1.42 3.83 -17.57
C VAL A 263 -2.75 4.31 -16.96
N ALA A 264 -2.76 5.50 -16.38
CA ALA A 264 -3.98 6.05 -15.78
C ALA A 264 -5.06 6.32 -16.82
N GLU A 265 -4.72 6.93 -17.94
CA GLU A 265 -5.67 7.35 -18.99
C GLU A 265 -6.13 6.19 -19.88
N ASP A 266 -5.21 5.31 -20.30
CA ASP A 266 -5.50 4.31 -21.33
C ASP A 266 -5.92 2.94 -20.76
N LEU A 267 -5.51 2.61 -19.53
CA LEU A 267 -5.73 1.28 -18.96
C LEU A 267 -6.69 1.24 -17.77
N VAL A 268 -6.85 2.34 -17.05
CA VAL A 268 -7.61 2.36 -15.78
C VAL A 268 -8.92 3.14 -15.89
N VAL A 269 -8.96 4.29 -16.56
CA VAL A 269 -10.15 5.14 -16.74
C VAL A 269 -11.14 4.60 -17.78
#